data_3d69e868e3a838bcd16ed655aec29f86
#
_entry.id   3d69e868e3a838bcd16ed655aec29f86
#
_cell.length_a   1.000
_cell.length_b   1.000
_cell.length_c   1.000
_cell.angle_alpha   90.00
_cell.angle_beta   90.00
_cell.angle_gamma   90.00
#
_symmetry.space_group_name_H-M   'P 1'
#
loop_
_entity.id
_entity.type
_entity.pdbx_description
1 polymer ?
#
loop_
_entity_poly.entity_id
_entity_poly.type
_entity_poly.pdbx_seq_one_letter_code
_entity_poly.pdbx_strand_id
1 'polypeptide(L)'
;KVEKVAMATTAAVTAALGKLSSDALSAYSQYEQMVGGVETLFAGAEDIVLENARNAYKTAGISANSYMETVTGFSATLLQGLGGDTQKAASIADQAVIDMADNANKMGTSMASIQYTYQGFAKQNYTMLDNLKLGYGGSQAEMARLINDSGVLNGQMVATAKNVKEIPFDKVIEA
;
A
#
# COMPACT_ATOMS: atom_id res chain seq x y z
N LYS A 1 43.62 17.16 28.74
CA LYS A 1 42.12 17.07 28.76
C LYS A 1 41.50 17.46 27.40
N VAL A 2 42.08 18.48 26.71
CA VAL A 2 41.56 18.99 25.42
C VAL A 2 41.72 17.95 24.30
N GLU A 3 42.87 17.24 24.23
CA GLU A 3 43.12 16.19 23.25
C GLU A 3 42.16 15.02 23.32
N LYS A 4 41.79 14.57 24.52
CA LYS A 4 40.84 13.47 24.72
C LYS A 4 39.39 13.86 24.27
N VAL A 5 39.02 15.12 24.43
CA VAL A 5 37.73 15.64 23.98
C VAL A 5 37.70 15.74 22.46
N ALA A 6 38.77 16.21 21.83
CA ALA A 6 38.88 16.31 20.37
C ALA A 6 38.85 14.93 19.70
N MET A 7 39.51 13.92 20.23
CA MET A 7 39.47 12.55 19.72
C MET A 7 38.08 11.92 19.86
N ALA A 8 37.39 12.15 20.98
CA ALA A 8 36.03 11.63 21.18
C ALA A 8 34.98 12.25 20.24
N THR A 9 35.10 13.56 19.96
CA THR A 9 34.22 14.25 19.01
C THR A 9 34.50 13.80 17.58
N THR A 10 35.75 13.62 17.17
CA THR A 10 36.11 13.14 15.84
C THR A 10 35.59 11.70 15.60
N ALA A 11 35.79 10.82 16.59
CA ALA A 11 35.28 9.43 16.50
C ALA A 11 33.73 9.38 16.40
N ALA A 12 33.02 10.21 17.17
CA ALA A 12 31.57 10.29 17.14
C ALA A 12 31.05 10.82 15.79
N VAL A 13 31.70 11.83 15.20
CA VAL A 13 31.34 12.37 13.88
C VAL A 13 31.63 11.34 12.80
N THR A 14 32.77 10.64 12.85
CA THR A 14 33.10 9.59 11.86
C THR A 14 32.12 8.42 11.95
N ALA A 15 31.73 8.01 13.16
CA ALA A 15 30.73 6.96 13.35
C ALA A 15 29.34 7.39 12.85
N ALA A 16 28.95 8.64 13.07
CA ALA A 16 27.68 9.19 12.56
C ALA A 16 27.65 9.26 11.03
N LEU A 17 28.74 9.70 10.40
CA LEU A 17 28.88 9.74 8.94
C LEU A 17 28.90 8.31 8.34
N GLY A 18 29.58 7.37 9.00
CA GLY A 18 29.58 5.96 8.60
C GLY A 18 28.17 5.35 8.65
N LYS A 19 27.41 5.65 9.69
CA LYS A 19 26.02 5.20 9.83
C LYS A 19 25.12 5.82 8.76
N LEU A 20 25.21 7.14 8.51
CA LEU A 20 24.45 7.81 7.47
C LEU A 20 24.73 7.21 6.07
N SER A 21 26.00 6.87 5.79
CA SER A 21 26.35 6.23 4.51
C SER A 21 25.79 4.81 4.40
N SER A 22 25.80 4.05 5.48
CA SER A 22 25.21 2.70 5.54
C SER A 22 23.69 2.75 5.39
N ASP A 23 23.02 3.66 6.07
CA ASP A 23 21.58 3.82 6.02
C ASP A 23 21.13 4.28 4.62
N ALA A 24 21.87 5.20 4.00
CA ALA A 24 21.61 5.65 2.63
C ALA A 24 21.80 4.52 1.60
N LEU A 25 22.86 3.70 1.74
CA LEU A 25 23.10 2.56 0.86
C LEU A 25 22.03 1.49 1.02
N SER A 26 21.59 1.22 2.26
CA SER A 26 20.48 0.30 2.53
C SER A 26 19.18 0.79 1.92
N ALA A 27 18.85 2.07 2.07
CA ALA A 27 17.65 2.67 1.51
C ALA A 27 17.67 2.61 -0.03
N TYR A 28 18.83 2.84 -0.65
CA TYR A 28 19.00 2.74 -2.10
C TYR A 28 18.85 1.30 -2.60
N SER A 29 19.45 0.33 -1.91
CA SER A 29 19.30 -1.09 -2.24
C SER A 29 17.85 -1.56 -2.14
N GLN A 30 17.12 -1.11 -1.11
CA GLN A 30 15.69 -1.38 -0.99
C GLN A 30 14.90 -0.73 -2.13
N TYR A 31 15.24 0.50 -2.51
CA TYR A 31 14.61 1.18 -3.64
C TYR A 31 14.78 0.39 -4.94
N GLU A 32 16.00 -0.04 -5.28
CA GLU A 32 16.25 -0.86 -6.49
C GLU A 32 15.48 -2.18 -6.47
N GLN A 33 15.39 -2.84 -5.31
CA GLN A 33 14.61 -4.06 -5.17
C GLN A 33 13.11 -3.80 -5.40
N MET A 34 12.57 -2.70 -4.88
CA MET A 34 11.16 -2.34 -5.09
C MET A 34 10.88 -1.98 -6.54
N VAL A 35 11.79 -1.25 -7.20
CA VAL A 35 11.69 -0.96 -8.64
C VAL A 35 11.62 -2.25 -9.45
N GLY A 36 12.48 -3.23 -9.20
CA GLY A 36 12.43 -4.53 -9.87
C GLY A 36 11.10 -5.28 -9.65
N GLY A 37 10.52 -5.16 -8.47
CA GLY A 37 9.17 -5.68 -8.18
C GLY A 37 8.08 -5.00 -9.00
N VAL A 38 8.13 -3.67 -9.11
CA VAL A 38 7.19 -2.88 -9.93
C VAL A 38 7.34 -3.23 -11.42
N GLU A 39 8.56 -3.26 -11.96
CA GLU A 39 8.84 -3.63 -13.35
C GLU A 39 8.30 -5.02 -13.70
N THR A 40 8.42 -5.97 -12.76
CA THR A 40 7.94 -7.34 -12.96
C THR A 40 6.41 -7.42 -12.98
N LEU A 41 5.74 -6.74 -12.05
CA LEU A 41 4.28 -6.82 -11.90
C LEU A 41 3.53 -5.94 -12.91
N PHE A 42 4.06 -4.75 -13.20
CA PHE A 42 3.41 -3.74 -14.03
C PHE A 42 4.06 -3.56 -15.40
N ALA A 43 4.65 -4.62 -15.97
CA ALA A 43 5.31 -4.55 -17.27
C ALA A 43 4.46 -3.82 -18.32
N GLY A 44 5.00 -2.74 -18.89
CA GLY A 44 4.32 -1.83 -19.82
C GLY A 44 3.51 -0.70 -19.16
N ALA A 45 3.43 -0.66 -17.83
CA ALA A 45 2.87 0.44 -17.03
C ALA A 45 3.75 0.80 -15.82
N GLU A 46 4.96 0.25 -15.75
CA GLU A 46 5.91 0.49 -14.67
C GLU A 46 6.21 1.97 -14.45
N ASP A 47 6.34 2.75 -15.53
CA ASP A 47 6.60 4.19 -15.45
C ASP A 47 5.50 4.94 -14.70
N ILE A 48 4.25 4.51 -14.83
CA ILE A 48 3.11 5.11 -14.10
C ILE A 48 3.30 4.89 -12.61
N VAL A 49 3.57 3.66 -12.19
CA VAL A 49 3.75 3.31 -10.77
C VAL A 49 4.97 4.00 -10.17
N LEU A 50 6.08 4.06 -10.92
CA LEU A 50 7.30 4.72 -10.48
C LEU A 50 7.14 6.25 -10.36
N GLU A 51 6.38 6.88 -11.26
CA GLU A 51 6.05 8.31 -11.17
C GLU A 51 5.15 8.59 -9.97
N ASN A 52 4.13 7.76 -9.74
CA ASN A 52 3.28 7.85 -8.56
C ASN A 52 4.10 7.66 -7.28
N ALA A 53 5.05 6.71 -7.26
CA ALA A 53 5.96 6.52 -6.13
C ALA A 53 6.81 7.76 -5.84
N ARG A 54 7.34 8.45 -6.86
CA ARG A 54 8.09 9.71 -6.71
C ARG A 54 7.23 10.82 -6.11
N ASN A 55 5.95 10.83 -6.41
CA ASN A 55 4.98 11.81 -5.93
C ASN A 55 4.29 11.42 -4.62
N ALA A 56 4.46 10.19 -4.12
CA ALA A 56 3.73 9.62 -2.99
C ALA A 56 3.84 10.45 -1.69
N TYR A 57 4.96 11.14 -1.48
CA TYR A 57 5.09 12.05 -0.34
C TYR A 57 4.08 13.20 -0.39
N LYS A 58 3.77 13.71 -1.59
CA LYS A 58 2.82 14.82 -1.78
C LYS A 58 1.37 14.33 -1.76
N THR A 59 1.09 13.16 -2.34
CA THR A 59 -0.27 12.64 -2.54
C THR A 59 -0.78 11.83 -1.34
N ALA A 60 0.10 11.06 -0.70
CA ALA A 60 -0.24 10.14 0.38
C ALA A 60 0.61 10.33 1.66
N GLY A 61 1.59 11.24 1.67
CA GLY A 61 2.45 11.50 2.83
C GLY A 61 3.42 10.35 3.17
N ILE A 62 3.70 9.46 2.24
CA ILE A 62 4.57 8.28 2.43
C ILE A 62 5.80 8.32 1.54
N SER A 63 6.84 7.55 1.87
CA SER A 63 8.03 7.44 1.03
C SER A 63 7.77 6.65 -0.25
N ALA A 64 8.61 6.85 -1.28
CA ALA A 64 8.54 6.08 -2.52
C ALA A 64 8.67 4.56 -2.27
N ASN A 65 9.56 4.15 -1.36
CA ASN A 65 9.72 2.75 -1.00
C ASN A 65 8.44 2.17 -0.37
N SER A 66 7.84 2.91 0.59
CA SER A 66 6.58 2.49 1.23
C SER A 66 5.43 2.43 0.24
N TYR A 67 5.37 3.35 -0.72
CA TYR A 67 4.40 3.31 -1.80
C TYR A 67 4.55 2.04 -2.65
N MET A 68 5.76 1.77 -3.17
CA MET A 68 6.03 0.60 -4.00
C MET A 68 5.78 -0.71 -3.25
N GLU A 69 6.19 -0.81 -1.98
CA GLU A 69 5.91 -1.96 -1.12
C GLU A 69 4.40 -2.19 -0.97
N THR A 70 3.64 -1.13 -0.71
CA THR A 70 2.19 -1.21 -0.56
C THR A 70 1.54 -1.70 -1.85
N VAL A 71 1.85 -1.06 -2.98
CA VAL A 71 1.28 -1.39 -4.29
C VAL A 71 1.62 -2.84 -4.66
N THR A 72 2.87 -3.25 -4.59
CA THR A 72 3.28 -4.62 -4.95
C THR A 72 2.67 -5.68 -4.03
N GLY A 73 2.35 -5.32 -2.80
CA GLY A 73 1.79 -6.24 -1.79
C GLY A 73 0.41 -6.82 -2.15
N PHE A 74 -0.36 -6.18 -3.04
CA PHE A 74 -1.68 -6.66 -3.48
C PHE A 74 -1.87 -6.70 -5.00
N SER A 75 -0.92 -6.20 -5.78
CA SER A 75 -1.05 -6.03 -7.22
C SER A 75 -1.22 -7.33 -8.00
N ALA A 76 -0.63 -8.43 -7.56
CA ALA A 76 -0.79 -9.71 -8.25
C ALA A 76 -2.28 -10.14 -8.32
N THR A 77 -3.01 -9.98 -7.22
CA THR A 77 -4.46 -10.28 -7.17
C THR A 77 -5.27 -9.26 -7.97
N LEU A 78 -4.89 -7.98 -7.90
CA LEU A 78 -5.54 -6.93 -8.68
C LEU A 78 -5.39 -7.18 -10.19
N LEU A 79 -4.18 -7.48 -10.65
CA LEU A 79 -3.90 -7.82 -12.05
C LEU A 79 -4.68 -9.04 -12.53
N GLN A 80 -4.76 -10.08 -11.69
CA GLN A 80 -5.55 -11.26 -12.00
C GLN A 80 -7.03 -10.92 -12.19
N GLY A 81 -7.61 -10.09 -11.32
CA GLY A 81 -9.00 -9.63 -11.40
C GLY A 81 -9.28 -8.77 -12.65
N LEU A 82 -8.27 -8.04 -13.12
CA LEU A 82 -8.34 -7.16 -14.30
C LEU A 82 -7.90 -7.84 -15.61
N GLY A 83 -7.68 -9.16 -15.60
CA GLY A 83 -7.26 -9.88 -16.81
C GLY A 83 -5.86 -9.49 -17.31
N GLY A 84 -5.01 -8.96 -16.44
CA GLY A 84 -3.63 -8.54 -16.74
C GLY A 84 -3.52 -7.10 -17.27
N ASP A 85 -4.56 -6.28 -17.18
CA ASP A 85 -4.51 -4.85 -17.55
C ASP A 85 -3.65 -4.07 -16.55
N THR A 86 -2.37 -3.92 -16.88
CA THR A 86 -1.37 -3.27 -16.03
C THR A 86 -1.61 -1.76 -15.86
N GLN A 87 -2.14 -1.08 -16.88
CA GLN A 87 -2.43 0.36 -16.80
C GLN A 87 -3.60 0.64 -15.85
N LYS A 88 -4.67 -0.14 -15.98
CA LYS A 88 -5.83 -0.04 -15.09
C LYS A 88 -5.44 -0.43 -13.67
N ALA A 89 -4.63 -1.50 -13.51
CA ALA A 89 -4.13 -1.92 -12.21
C ALA A 89 -3.27 -0.83 -11.53
N ALA A 90 -2.39 -0.15 -12.28
CA ALA A 90 -1.58 0.94 -11.76
C ALA A 90 -2.44 2.10 -11.25
N SER A 91 -3.50 2.47 -11.98
CA SER A 91 -4.43 3.54 -11.58
C SER A 91 -5.22 3.17 -10.32
N ILE A 92 -5.77 1.96 -10.24
CA ILE A 92 -6.55 1.50 -9.07
C ILE A 92 -5.63 1.34 -7.86
N ALA A 93 -4.40 0.85 -8.05
CA ALA A 93 -3.44 0.71 -6.97
C ALA A 93 -3.02 2.06 -6.39
N ASP A 94 -2.84 3.09 -7.22
CA ASP A 94 -2.54 4.45 -6.78
C ASP A 94 -3.68 5.02 -5.92
N GLN A 95 -4.92 4.92 -6.41
CA GLN A 95 -6.10 5.35 -5.66
C GLN A 95 -6.19 4.62 -4.31
N ALA A 96 -5.99 3.30 -4.30
CA ALA A 96 -6.01 2.52 -3.05
C ALA A 96 -4.97 3.01 -2.04
N VAL A 97 -3.76 3.36 -2.47
CA VAL A 97 -2.72 3.89 -1.56
C VAL A 97 -3.11 5.25 -1.00
N ILE A 98 -3.69 6.12 -1.81
CA ILE A 98 -4.19 7.43 -1.36
C ILE A 98 -5.30 7.24 -0.33
N ASP A 99 -6.27 6.37 -0.61
CA ASP A 99 -7.40 6.09 0.29
C ASP A 99 -6.92 5.44 1.61
N MET A 100 -5.93 4.55 1.55
CA MET A 100 -5.28 4.00 2.75
C MET A 100 -4.65 5.10 3.60
N ALA A 101 -3.93 6.03 2.98
CA ALA A 101 -3.27 7.13 3.68
C ALA A 101 -4.31 8.10 4.29
N ASP A 102 -5.36 8.40 3.55
CA ASP A 102 -6.47 9.23 4.01
C ASP A 102 -7.20 8.58 5.19
N ASN A 103 -7.48 7.29 5.13
CA ASN A 103 -8.08 6.53 6.23
C ASN A 103 -7.17 6.55 7.47
N ALA A 104 -5.87 6.29 7.29
CA ALA A 104 -4.90 6.36 8.38
C ALA A 104 -4.93 7.71 9.09
N ASN A 105 -4.93 8.80 8.32
CA ASN A 105 -4.93 10.16 8.83
C ASN A 105 -6.26 10.53 9.51
N LYS A 106 -7.40 10.18 8.91
CA LYS A 106 -8.72 10.55 9.40
C LYS A 106 -9.18 9.70 10.58
N MET A 107 -8.92 8.39 10.54
CA MET A 107 -9.41 7.43 11.53
C MET A 107 -8.39 7.10 12.61
N GLY A 108 -7.14 7.55 12.46
CA GLY A 108 -6.05 7.29 13.40
C GLY A 108 -5.66 5.80 13.47
N THR A 109 -5.86 5.06 12.40
CA THR A 109 -5.36 3.68 12.26
C THR A 109 -3.96 3.72 11.67
N SER A 110 -3.07 2.81 12.07
CA SER A 110 -1.74 2.76 11.49
C SER A 110 -1.81 2.35 10.02
N MET A 111 -0.98 2.98 9.16
CA MET A 111 -0.88 2.62 7.75
C MET A 111 -0.60 1.13 7.55
N ALA A 112 0.27 0.53 8.38
CA ALA A 112 0.56 -0.89 8.32
C ALA A 112 -0.68 -1.77 8.57
N SER A 113 -1.55 -1.41 9.53
CA SER A 113 -2.80 -2.16 9.77
C SER A 113 -3.75 -2.10 8.58
N ILE A 114 -3.83 -0.93 7.93
CA ILE A 114 -4.66 -0.76 6.73
C ILE A 114 -4.09 -1.56 5.56
N GLN A 115 -2.77 -1.52 5.35
CA GLN A 115 -2.10 -2.34 4.33
C GLN A 115 -2.38 -3.84 4.50
N TYR A 116 -2.28 -4.35 5.74
CA TYR A 116 -2.63 -5.76 6.03
C TYR A 116 -4.11 -6.04 5.77
N THR A 117 -4.99 -5.09 6.02
CA THR A 117 -6.42 -5.22 5.71
C THR A 117 -6.65 -5.38 4.20
N TYR A 118 -6.04 -4.53 3.37
CA TYR A 118 -6.13 -4.64 1.91
C TYR A 118 -5.49 -5.92 1.36
N GLN A 119 -4.35 -6.34 1.90
CA GLN A 119 -3.74 -7.63 1.57
C GLN A 119 -4.64 -8.81 1.98
N GLY A 120 -5.36 -8.68 3.08
CA GLY A 120 -6.39 -9.62 3.48
C GLY A 120 -7.53 -9.68 2.47
N PHE A 121 -8.05 -8.53 2.04
CA PHE A 121 -9.11 -8.44 1.03
C PHE A 121 -8.70 -9.08 -0.29
N ALA A 122 -7.46 -8.85 -0.73
CA ALA A 122 -6.91 -9.51 -1.91
C ALA A 122 -6.92 -11.05 -1.81
N LYS A 123 -6.86 -11.59 -0.61
CA LYS A 123 -6.96 -13.02 -0.30
C LYS A 123 -8.38 -13.46 0.11
N GLN A 124 -9.40 -12.62 -0.13
CA GLN A 124 -10.79 -12.86 0.25
C GLN A 124 -11.00 -13.10 1.75
N ASN A 125 -10.11 -12.52 2.56
CA ASN A 125 -10.18 -12.52 4.01
C ASN A 125 -10.60 -11.13 4.51
N TYR A 126 -11.80 -11.02 5.03
CA TYR A 126 -12.42 -9.76 5.44
C TYR A 126 -12.42 -9.55 6.97
N THR A 127 -11.70 -10.39 7.73
CA THR A 127 -11.69 -10.33 9.20
C THR A 127 -11.10 -9.04 9.77
N MET A 128 -10.31 -8.32 8.97
CA MET A 128 -9.67 -7.05 9.35
C MET A 128 -10.42 -5.80 8.85
N LEU A 129 -11.63 -5.95 8.31
CA LEU A 129 -12.41 -4.81 7.78
C LEU A 129 -12.64 -3.72 8.85
N ASP A 130 -12.81 -4.11 10.09
CA ASP A 130 -12.99 -3.21 11.24
C ASP A 130 -11.77 -2.30 11.51
N ASN A 131 -10.55 -2.64 11.05
CA ASN A 131 -9.39 -1.78 11.12
C ASN A 131 -9.59 -0.45 10.37
N LEU A 132 -10.43 -0.44 9.35
CA LEU A 132 -10.74 0.78 8.58
C LEU A 132 -11.63 1.74 9.36
N LYS A 133 -12.28 1.29 10.45
CA LYS A 133 -13.17 2.08 11.32
C LYS A 133 -14.34 2.76 10.58
N LEU A 134 -14.80 2.19 9.50
CA LEU A 134 -15.91 2.67 8.68
C LEU A 134 -17.29 2.25 9.21
N GLY A 135 -17.35 1.61 10.38
CA GLY A 135 -18.60 1.14 10.98
C GLY A 135 -19.04 -0.24 10.50
N TYR A 136 -18.15 -0.99 9.85
CA TYR A 136 -18.35 -2.37 9.44
C TYR A 136 -17.47 -3.31 10.27
N GLY A 137 -18.02 -4.47 10.64
CA GLY A 137 -17.28 -5.49 11.37
C GLY A 137 -16.50 -6.44 10.44
N GLY A 138 -15.58 -7.20 11.01
CA GLY A 138 -14.70 -8.12 10.29
C GLY A 138 -15.38 -9.42 9.85
N SER A 139 -16.36 -9.35 8.94
CA SER A 139 -17.05 -10.55 8.43
C SER A 139 -17.41 -10.42 6.94
N GLN A 140 -17.70 -11.56 6.30
CA GLN A 140 -18.18 -11.58 4.91
C GLN A 140 -19.52 -10.85 4.75
N ALA A 141 -20.40 -10.92 5.72
CA ALA A 141 -21.67 -10.22 5.69
C ALA A 141 -21.48 -8.69 5.75
N GLU A 142 -20.56 -8.22 6.58
CA GLU A 142 -20.25 -6.80 6.71
C GLU A 142 -19.51 -6.26 5.47
N MET A 143 -18.60 -7.03 4.87
CA MET A 143 -18.01 -6.68 3.58
C MET A 143 -19.05 -6.59 2.47
N ALA A 144 -20.01 -7.54 2.43
CA ALA A 144 -21.11 -7.48 1.47
C ALA A 144 -21.99 -6.23 1.70
N ARG A 145 -22.21 -5.84 2.97
CA ARG A 145 -22.94 -4.61 3.30
C ARG A 145 -22.18 -3.37 2.83
N LEU A 146 -20.88 -3.27 3.09
CA LEU A 146 -20.04 -2.17 2.60
C LEU A 146 -20.12 -2.02 1.08
N ILE A 147 -19.97 -3.13 0.35
CA ILE A 147 -20.02 -3.12 -1.13
C ILE A 147 -21.38 -2.66 -1.64
N ASN A 148 -22.48 -3.09 -1.00
CA ASN A 148 -23.83 -2.63 -1.37
C ASN A 148 -24.06 -1.15 -1.03
N ASP A 149 -23.62 -0.71 0.15
CA ASP A 149 -23.77 0.67 0.62
C ASP A 149 -22.95 1.65 -0.23
N SER A 150 -21.78 1.24 -0.75
CA SER A 150 -20.97 2.04 -1.67
C SER A 150 -21.61 2.23 -3.06
N GLY A 151 -22.51 1.33 -3.46
CA GLY A 151 -23.13 1.35 -4.78
C GLY A 151 -22.21 0.96 -5.95
N VAL A 152 -21.00 0.48 -5.67
CA VAL A 152 -19.96 0.17 -6.69
C VAL A 152 -20.43 -0.86 -7.75
N LEU A 153 -21.41 -1.71 -7.40
CA LEU A 153 -21.97 -2.72 -8.29
C LEU A 153 -23.06 -2.17 -9.23
N ASN A 154 -23.43 -0.89 -9.11
CA ASN A 154 -24.39 -0.21 -10.02
C ASN A 154 -25.68 -0.99 -10.25
N GLY A 155 -26.16 -1.75 -9.27
CA GLY A 155 -27.38 -2.56 -9.37
C GLY A 155 -27.24 -3.84 -10.21
N GLN A 156 -26.07 -4.19 -10.72
CA GLN A 156 -25.84 -5.39 -11.53
C GLN A 156 -26.03 -6.67 -10.71
N MET A 157 -25.67 -6.61 -9.43
CA MET A 157 -25.88 -7.70 -8.47
C MET A 157 -25.96 -7.14 -7.04
N VAL A 158 -26.46 -7.95 -6.13
CA VAL A 158 -26.44 -7.66 -4.68
C VAL A 158 -25.39 -8.53 -4.03
N ALA A 159 -24.45 -7.91 -3.32
CA ALA A 159 -23.46 -8.61 -2.51
C ALA A 159 -24.13 -9.26 -1.29
N THR A 160 -23.73 -10.48 -0.99
CA THR A 160 -24.18 -11.28 0.17
C THR A 160 -22.97 -11.98 0.79
N ALA A 161 -23.09 -12.47 2.01
CA ALA A 161 -22.03 -13.27 2.62
C ALA A 161 -21.64 -14.52 1.81
N LYS A 162 -22.53 -15.01 0.95
CA LYS A 162 -22.29 -16.21 0.14
C LYS A 162 -21.48 -15.91 -1.14
N ASN A 163 -21.72 -14.76 -1.77
CA ASN A 163 -21.09 -14.41 -3.06
C ASN A 163 -20.03 -13.33 -2.97
N VAL A 164 -19.78 -12.73 -1.82
CA VAL A 164 -18.82 -11.63 -1.66
C VAL A 164 -17.39 -12.00 -2.09
N LYS A 165 -17.03 -13.27 -2.01
CA LYS A 165 -15.73 -13.78 -2.48
C LYS A 165 -15.64 -13.89 -4.01
N GLU A 166 -16.77 -13.85 -4.72
CA GLU A 166 -16.82 -13.89 -6.17
C GLU A 166 -16.73 -12.48 -6.78
N ILE A 167 -16.84 -11.44 -5.94
CA ILE A 167 -16.73 -10.05 -6.37
C ILE A 167 -15.27 -9.74 -6.71
N PRO A 168 -14.99 -9.20 -7.89
CA PRO A 168 -13.64 -8.83 -8.30
C PRO A 168 -12.97 -7.88 -7.32
N PHE A 169 -11.67 -8.06 -7.11
CA PHE A 169 -10.93 -7.31 -6.09
C PHE A 169 -10.88 -5.80 -6.37
N ASP A 170 -10.86 -5.38 -7.65
CA ASP A 170 -10.99 -3.97 -8.03
C ASP A 170 -12.29 -3.34 -7.49
N LYS A 171 -13.40 -4.09 -7.50
CA LYS A 171 -14.68 -3.63 -6.93
C LYS A 171 -14.67 -3.57 -5.40
N VAL A 172 -13.89 -4.43 -4.76
CA VAL A 172 -13.67 -4.37 -3.30
C VAL A 172 -12.83 -3.14 -2.92
N ILE A 173 -11.86 -2.77 -3.75
CA ILE A 173 -11.05 -1.54 -3.54
C ILE A 173 -11.90 -0.28 -3.77
N GLU A 174 -12.72 -0.27 -4.83
CA GLU A 174 -13.57 0.87 -5.18
C GLU A 174 -14.70 1.12 -4.15
N ALA A 175 -15.06 0.13 -3.33
CA ALA A 175 -16.12 0.20 -2.32
C ALA A 175 -15.67 0.91 -1.05
#